data_2db38ed6a9cc3524e8ab256f96901156
#
_entry.id   2db38ed6a9cc3524e8ab256f96901156
#
_cell.length_a   1.000
_cell.length_b   1.000
_cell.length_c   1.000
_cell.angle_alpha   90.00
_cell.angle_beta   90.00
_cell.angle_gamma   90.00
#
_symmetry.space_group_name_H-M   'P 1'
#
loop_
_entity.id
_entity.type
_entity.pdbx_description
1 polymer ?
#
loop_
_entity_poly.entity_id
_entity_poly.type
_entity_poly.pdbx_seq_one_letter_code
_entity_poly.pdbx_strand_id
1 'polypeptide(L)'
;FAQLPPATLSGLQADLLAAYRKGNPDLAVDAAQLGTSIVRAREARLADYLDKCLRDCSLFKSARRADRFFSLVRGEADFLAPLIADPDAWLEQGTPLKRGRSATLALVELEGRKLVIKRYNIKGAGHALSRAWRPSRAWHSWLEGHRLNFLGIATPRPLALVEQRAGPLRGKAWLISEYCE
;
A
#
# COMPACT_ATOMS: atom_id res chain seq x y z
N PHE A 1 5.31 19.40 -8.47
CA PHE A 1 4.86 20.00 -7.21
C PHE A 1 4.16 18.99 -6.30
N ALA A 2 3.08 18.34 -6.75
CA ALA A 2 2.30 17.40 -5.94
C ALA A 2 3.09 16.18 -5.44
N GLN A 3 4.30 15.94 -5.91
CA GLN A 3 5.19 14.84 -5.52
C GLN A 3 6.31 15.27 -4.57
N LEU A 4 6.50 16.57 -4.37
CA LEU A 4 7.56 17.07 -3.49
C LEU A 4 7.13 17.00 -2.02
N PRO A 5 8.08 16.77 -1.08
CA PRO A 5 7.80 16.83 0.34
C PRO A 5 7.26 18.21 0.77
N PRO A 6 6.36 18.29 1.78
CA PRO A 6 5.78 19.55 2.23
C PRO A 6 6.81 20.63 2.61
N ALA A 7 7.91 20.22 3.26
CA ALA A 7 8.97 21.15 3.66
C ALA A 7 9.69 21.80 2.46
N THR A 8 9.85 21.06 1.35
CA THR A 8 10.45 21.57 0.12
C THR A 8 9.49 22.48 -0.64
N LEU A 9 8.18 22.24 -0.51
CA LEU A 9 7.14 23.01 -1.20
C LEU A 9 7.04 24.45 -0.67
N SER A 10 7.15 24.68 0.64
CA SER A 10 6.96 26.01 1.23
C SER A 10 8.01 27.04 0.76
N GLY A 11 9.28 26.62 0.56
CA GLY A 11 10.32 27.49 0.01
C GLY A 11 10.17 27.73 -1.49
N LEU A 12 9.96 26.65 -2.27
CA LEU A 12 9.88 26.72 -3.73
C LEU A 12 8.59 27.40 -4.23
N GLN A 13 7.52 27.38 -3.45
CA GLN A 13 6.22 27.93 -3.87
C GLN A 13 6.26 29.45 -4.07
N ALA A 14 6.91 30.18 -3.17
CA ALA A 14 7.05 31.62 -3.27
C ALA A 14 7.92 32.03 -4.47
N ASP A 15 9.07 31.35 -4.64
CA ASP A 15 10.02 31.66 -5.72
C ASP A 15 9.41 31.35 -7.11
N LEU A 16 8.71 30.24 -7.23
CA LEU A 16 8.03 29.87 -8.47
C LEU A 16 6.87 30.78 -8.81
N LEU A 17 6.09 31.21 -7.81
CA LEU A 17 5.03 32.17 -8.01
C LEU A 17 5.61 33.52 -8.45
N ALA A 18 6.70 33.96 -7.84
CA ALA A 18 7.41 35.18 -8.24
C ALA A 18 7.95 35.10 -9.66
N ALA A 19 8.63 33.98 -10.01
CA ALA A 19 9.13 33.77 -11.36
C ALA A 19 8.02 33.68 -12.42
N TYR A 20 6.91 33.01 -12.08
CA TYR A 20 5.77 32.88 -12.97
C TYR A 20 5.07 34.21 -13.24
N ARG A 21 4.87 35.04 -12.18
CA ARG A 21 4.30 36.39 -12.30
C ARG A 21 5.17 37.33 -13.15
N LYS A 22 6.49 37.17 -13.09
CA LYS A 22 7.42 37.97 -13.91
C LYS A 22 7.21 37.72 -15.41
N GLY A 23 6.90 36.49 -15.80
CA GLY A 23 6.58 36.12 -17.18
C GLY A 23 5.12 36.31 -17.59
N ASN A 24 4.20 36.46 -16.61
CA ASN A 24 2.76 36.57 -16.82
C ASN A 24 2.17 37.65 -15.89
N PRO A 25 2.42 38.94 -16.14
CA PRO A 25 2.04 40.02 -15.24
C PRO A 25 0.53 40.18 -15.04
N ASP A 26 -0.28 39.74 -16.01
CA ASP A 26 -1.75 39.81 -15.96
C ASP A 26 -2.39 38.67 -15.16
N LEU A 27 -1.57 37.74 -14.64
CA LEU A 27 -2.07 36.59 -13.91
C LEU A 27 -2.35 36.95 -12.44
N ALA A 28 -3.62 37.07 -12.09
CA ALA A 28 -4.10 37.29 -10.73
C ALA A 28 -4.15 35.96 -9.94
N VAL A 29 -2.98 35.32 -9.69
CA VAL A 29 -2.92 34.14 -8.79
C VAL A 29 -2.53 34.58 -7.40
N ASP A 30 -3.42 34.32 -6.44
CA ASP A 30 -3.13 34.48 -5.00
C ASP A 30 -2.35 33.27 -4.48
N ALA A 31 -1.35 33.53 -3.62
CA ALA A 31 -0.52 32.47 -3.00
C ALA A 31 -1.36 31.49 -2.17
N ALA A 32 -2.42 31.98 -1.50
CA ALA A 32 -3.33 31.14 -0.72
C ALA A 32 -4.15 30.20 -1.63
N GLN A 33 -4.62 30.69 -2.77
CA GLN A 33 -5.35 29.90 -3.77
C GLN A 33 -4.42 28.84 -4.39
N LEU A 34 -3.16 29.19 -4.67
CA LEU A 34 -2.16 28.24 -5.16
C LEU A 34 -1.89 27.15 -4.13
N GLY A 35 -1.70 27.49 -2.85
CA GLY A 35 -1.53 26.55 -1.75
C GLY A 35 -2.69 25.55 -1.66
N THR A 36 -3.92 26.06 -1.68
CA THR A 36 -5.13 25.23 -1.66
C THR A 36 -5.19 24.28 -2.88
N SER A 37 -4.85 24.78 -4.06
CA SER A 37 -4.84 23.99 -5.30
C SER A 37 -3.79 22.88 -5.26
N ILE A 38 -2.60 23.15 -4.71
CA ILE A 38 -1.55 22.13 -4.52
C ILE A 38 -2.02 21.02 -3.56
N VAL A 39 -2.64 21.39 -2.43
CA VAL A 39 -3.17 20.41 -1.48
C VAL A 39 -4.22 19.52 -2.14
N ARG A 40 -5.20 20.10 -2.82
CA ARG A 40 -6.23 19.35 -3.56
C ARG A 40 -5.63 18.43 -4.62
N ALA A 41 -4.65 18.90 -5.38
CA ALA A 41 -3.97 18.10 -6.39
C ALA A 41 -3.21 16.92 -5.77
N ARG A 42 -2.60 17.09 -4.59
CA ARG A 42 -1.93 16.00 -3.84
C ARG A 42 -2.93 14.98 -3.34
N GLU A 43 -4.04 15.41 -2.76
CA GLU A 43 -5.11 14.53 -2.29
C GLU A 43 -5.71 13.71 -3.44
N ALA A 44 -6.00 14.35 -4.57
CA ALA A 44 -6.50 13.68 -5.76
C ALA A 44 -5.50 12.65 -6.31
N ARG A 45 -4.21 12.97 -6.35
CA ARG A 45 -3.16 12.02 -6.78
C ARG A 45 -2.98 10.86 -5.82
N LEU A 46 -3.05 11.12 -4.51
CA LEU A 46 -3.00 10.08 -3.50
C LEU A 46 -4.21 9.14 -3.63
N ALA A 47 -5.40 9.68 -3.81
CA ALA A 47 -6.61 8.89 -4.01
C ALA A 47 -6.52 8.00 -5.26
N ASP A 48 -6.09 8.56 -6.40
CA ASP A 48 -5.85 7.81 -7.65
C ASP A 48 -4.77 6.72 -7.47
N TYR A 49 -3.68 7.03 -6.78
CA TYR A 49 -2.64 6.05 -6.48
C TYR A 49 -3.15 4.89 -5.62
N LEU A 50 -3.92 5.19 -4.56
CA LEU A 50 -4.48 4.16 -3.68
C LEU A 50 -5.53 3.30 -4.39
N ASP A 51 -6.32 3.87 -5.31
CA ASP A 51 -7.21 3.10 -6.17
C ASP A 51 -6.43 2.15 -7.09
N LYS A 52 -5.31 2.60 -7.67
CA LYS A 52 -4.42 1.75 -8.46
C LYS A 52 -3.83 0.58 -7.67
N CYS A 53 -3.61 0.72 -6.37
CA CYS A 53 -3.10 -0.37 -5.52
C CYS A 53 -4.02 -1.60 -5.48
N LEU A 54 -5.27 -1.50 -5.93
CA LEU A 54 -6.28 -2.55 -5.84
C LEU A 54 -6.78 -3.06 -7.20
N ARG A 55 -6.25 -2.52 -8.29
CA ARG A 55 -6.63 -2.89 -9.65
C ARG A 55 -5.41 -3.26 -10.50
N ASP A 56 -5.65 -4.02 -11.55
CA ASP A 56 -4.60 -4.32 -12.53
C ASP A 56 -4.25 -3.07 -13.34
N CYS A 57 -2.96 -2.68 -13.33
CA CYS A 57 -2.45 -1.49 -14.00
C CYS A 57 -0.92 -1.57 -14.18
N SER A 58 -0.29 -0.54 -14.73
CA SER A 58 1.17 -0.51 -14.93
C SER A 58 1.99 -0.64 -13.64
N LEU A 59 1.46 -0.22 -12.48
CA LEU A 59 2.15 -0.26 -11.19
C LEU A 59 1.86 -1.54 -10.41
N PHE A 60 0.65 -2.06 -10.51
CA PHE A 60 0.17 -3.19 -9.71
C PHE A 60 -0.44 -4.28 -10.58
N LYS A 61 -0.19 -5.53 -10.21
CA LYS A 61 -0.86 -6.70 -10.77
C LYS A 61 -1.89 -7.18 -9.77
N SER A 62 -3.17 -7.14 -10.14
CA SER A 62 -4.27 -7.56 -9.27
C SER A 62 -5.16 -8.56 -10.00
N ALA A 63 -5.59 -9.59 -9.28
CA ALA A 63 -6.58 -10.53 -9.79
C ALA A 63 -7.54 -10.99 -8.70
N ARG A 64 -8.79 -11.17 -9.09
CA ARG A 64 -9.84 -11.75 -8.25
C ARG A 64 -10.28 -13.08 -8.86
N ARG A 65 -10.11 -14.14 -8.08
CA ARG A 65 -10.57 -15.49 -8.39
C ARG A 65 -11.65 -15.90 -7.39
N ALA A 66 -12.30 -17.04 -7.62
CA ALA A 66 -13.34 -17.54 -6.72
C ALA A 66 -12.81 -17.81 -5.30
N ASP A 67 -11.57 -18.32 -5.19
CA ASP A 67 -10.91 -18.74 -3.96
C ASP A 67 -9.99 -17.70 -3.35
N ARG A 68 -9.56 -16.68 -4.12
CA ARG A 68 -8.61 -15.65 -3.65
C ARG A 68 -8.70 -14.33 -4.40
N PHE A 69 -8.27 -13.30 -3.71
CA PHE A 69 -7.88 -12.01 -4.28
C PHE A 69 -6.40 -11.78 -3.97
N PHE A 70 -5.66 -11.23 -4.92
CA PHE A 70 -4.34 -10.70 -4.63
C PHE A 70 -4.11 -9.36 -5.35
N SER A 71 -3.28 -8.53 -4.76
CA SER A 71 -2.68 -7.35 -5.39
C SER A 71 -1.22 -7.27 -4.99
N LEU A 72 -0.34 -6.98 -5.94
CA LEU A 72 1.10 -6.92 -5.72
C LEU A 72 1.75 -5.86 -6.60
N VAL A 73 2.93 -5.39 -6.21
CA VAL A 73 3.75 -4.50 -7.02
C VAL A 73 4.14 -5.23 -8.31
N ARG A 74 3.77 -4.68 -9.47
CA ARG A 74 3.89 -5.38 -10.77
C ARG A 74 5.32 -5.85 -11.08
N GLY A 75 6.32 -5.03 -10.79
CA GLY A 75 7.73 -5.37 -11.01
C GLY A 75 8.26 -6.52 -10.13
N GLU A 76 7.50 -6.93 -9.11
CA GLU A 76 7.84 -8.03 -8.20
C GLU A 76 7.03 -9.30 -8.49
N ALA A 77 6.26 -9.33 -9.58
CA ALA A 77 5.26 -10.37 -9.81
C ALA A 77 5.85 -11.78 -9.92
N ASP A 78 6.92 -11.93 -10.66
CA ASP A 78 7.55 -13.24 -10.88
C ASP A 78 8.32 -13.67 -9.63
N PHE A 79 9.05 -12.73 -9.01
CA PHE A 79 9.76 -12.97 -7.75
C PHE A 79 8.82 -13.41 -6.62
N LEU A 80 7.65 -12.79 -6.47
CA LEU A 80 6.70 -13.10 -5.40
C LEU A 80 5.78 -14.29 -5.71
N ALA A 81 5.82 -14.84 -6.92
CA ALA A 81 4.91 -15.90 -7.33
C ALA A 81 4.86 -17.10 -6.35
N PRO A 82 6.00 -17.63 -5.85
CA PRO A 82 5.99 -18.74 -4.89
C PRO A 82 5.30 -18.39 -3.56
N LEU A 83 5.53 -17.16 -3.05
CA LEU A 83 4.93 -16.69 -1.80
C LEU A 83 3.42 -16.50 -1.92
N ILE A 84 2.96 -16.04 -3.08
CA ILE A 84 1.54 -15.81 -3.35
C ILE A 84 0.80 -17.14 -3.55
N ALA A 85 1.47 -18.15 -4.11
CA ALA A 85 0.89 -19.47 -4.31
C ALA A 85 0.50 -20.12 -2.98
N ASP A 86 1.38 -20.11 -1.99
CA ASP A 86 1.13 -20.65 -0.65
C ASP A 86 1.79 -19.79 0.45
N PRO A 87 1.14 -18.68 0.87
CA PRO A 87 1.70 -17.83 1.91
C PRO A 87 1.78 -18.48 3.29
N ASP A 88 0.93 -19.50 3.58
CA ASP A 88 0.96 -20.19 4.88
C ASP A 88 2.18 -21.12 4.97
N ALA A 89 2.53 -21.87 3.92
CA ALA A 89 3.72 -22.69 3.90
C ALA A 89 5.00 -21.88 4.15
N TRP A 90 5.12 -20.72 3.50
CA TRP A 90 6.25 -19.81 3.71
C TRP A 90 6.28 -19.21 5.11
N LEU A 91 5.09 -18.86 5.66
CA LEU A 91 4.99 -18.36 7.02
C LEU A 91 5.42 -19.41 8.06
N GLU A 92 5.13 -20.69 7.84
CA GLU A 92 5.48 -21.79 8.74
C GLU A 92 6.96 -22.16 8.68
N GLN A 93 7.57 -22.10 7.50
CA GLN A 93 8.99 -22.37 7.28
C GLN A 93 9.89 -21.20 7.69
N GLY A 94 9.37 -19.99 7.71
CA GLY A 94 10.11 -18.76 8.04
C GLY A 94 10.49 -18.68 9.51
N THR A 95 11.48 -17.83 9.80
CA THR A 95 11.86 -17.50 11.18
C THR A 95 10.76 -16.71 11.87
N PRO A 96 10.15 -17.22 12.95
CA PRO A 96 9.03 -16.55 13.59
C PRO A 96 9.46 -15.25 14.27
N LEU A 97 8.88 -14.13 13.85
CA LEU A 97 9.06 -12.83 14.51
C LEU A 97 7.99 -12.59 15.59
N LYS A 98 6.76 -13.06 15.35
CA LYS A 98 5.65 -12.91 16.30
C LYS A 98 4.59 -13.98 16.08
N ARG A 99 4.19 -14.65 17.16
CA ARG A 99 3.02 -15.53 17.22
C ARG A 99 1.99 -14.94 18.18
N GLY A 100 1.03 -14.16 17.64
CA GLY A 100 0.02 -13.47 18.45
C GLY A 100 -1.40 -13.88 18.06
N ARG A 101 -2.36 -13.65 18.99
CA ARG A 101 -3.79 -13.93 18.74
C ARG A 101 -4.37 -13.19 17.53
N SER A 102 -3.84 -12.02 17.19
CA SER A 102 -4.37 -11.15 16.14
C SER A 102 -3.60 -11.21 14.83
N ALA A 103 -2.32 -11.56 14.88
CA ALA A 103 -1.47 -11.72 13.71
C ALA A 103 -0.30 -12.64 14.03
N THR A 104 0.18 -13.34 12.99
CA THR A 104 1.42 -14.13 12.99
C THR A 104 2.35 -13.52 11.97
N LEU A 105 3.63 -13.34 12.33
CA LEU A 105 4.66 -12.76 11.48
C LEU A 105 5.85 -13.71 11.41
N ALA A 106 6.39 -13.90 10.22
CA ALA A 106 7.66 -14.60 10.02
C ALA A 106 8.55 -13.79 9.06
N LEU A 107 9.86 -13.88 9.32
CA LEU A 107 10.90 -13.48 8.39
C LEU A 107 11.15 -14.66 7.43
N VAL A 108 11.13 -14.38 6.15
CA VAL A 108 11.43 -15.35 5.10
C VAL A 108 12.52 -14.79 4.20
N GLU A 109 13.32 -15.66 3.64
CA GLU A 109 14.34 -15.33 2.66
C GLU A 109 14.00 -15.97 1.33
N LEU A 110 13.96 -15.18 0.28
CA LEU A 110 13.71 -15.62 -1.08
C LEU A 110 14.74 -14.99 -2.00
N GLU A 111 15.53 -15.82 -2.69
CA GLU A 111 16.59 -15.36 -3.61
C GLU A 111 17.53 -14.31 -2.97
N GLY A 112 17.91 -14.51 -1.69
CA GLY A 112 18.79 -13.61 -0.95
C GLY A 112 18.13 -12.33 -0.43
N ARG A 113 16.84 -12.12 -0.66
CA ARG A 113 16.09 -10.98 -0.12
C ARG A 113 15.29 -11.38 1.12
N LYS A 114 15.41 -10.57 2.17
CA LYS A 114 14.63 -10.73 3.40
C LYS A 114 13.28 -10.07 3.28
N LEU A 115 12.23 -10.81 3.56
CA LEU A 115 10.83 -10.37 3.50
C LEU A 115 10.11 -10.71 4.80
N VAL A 116 9.06 -9.96 5.12
CA VAL A 116 8.16 -10.28 6.22
C VAL A 116 6.80 -10.70 5.68
N ILE A 117 6.37 -11.90 6.05
CA ILE A 117 5.00 -12.36 5.83
C ILE A 117 4.21 -12.16 7.12
N LYS A 118 3.12 -11.42 7.02
CA LYS A 118 2.19 -11.16 8.14
C LYS A 118 0.82 -11.72 7.81
N ARG A 119 0.41 -12.78 8.51
CA ARG A 119 -0.96 -13.30 8.46
C ARG A 119 -1.83 -12.63 9.52
N TYR A 120 -3.00 -12.18 9.12
CA TYR A 120 -4.01 -11.66 10.02
C TYR A 120 -4.95 -12.78 10.45
N ASN A 121 -4.89 -13.15 11.72
CA ASN A 121 -5.65 -14.26 12.27
C ASN A 121 -7.12 -13.89 12.45
N ILE A 122 -8.01 -14.83 12.13
CA ILE A 122 -9.46 -14.70 12.33
C ILE A 122 -9.77 -15.16 13.76
N LYS A 123 -10.41 -14.30 14.55
CA LYS A 123 -10.82 -14.62 15.92
C LYS A 123 -12.22 -15.23 15.90
N GLY A 124 -12.32 -16.59 15.92
CA GLY A 124 -13.58 -17.32 16.09
C GLY A 124 -14.58 -17.24 14.92
N ALA A 125 -15.46 -18.23 14.79
CA ALA A 125 -16.41 -18.38 13.68
C ALA A 125 -17.46 -17.25 13.62
N GLY A 126 -18.03 -16.84 14.77
CA GLY A 126 -19.03 -15.76 14.82
C GLY A 126 -18.46 -14.38 14.41
N HIS A 127 -17.18 -14.14 14.73
CA HIS A 127 -16.48 -12.90 14.34
C HIS A 127 -16.05 -12.92 12.87
N ALA A 128 -15.81 -14.12 12.30
CA ALA A 128 -15.51 -14.31 10.89
C ALA A 128 -16.71 -13.91 10.02
N LEU A 129 -17.91 -14.33 10.38
CA LEU A 129 -19.13 -14.08 9.61
C LEU A 129 -19.49 -12.59 9.56
N SER A 130 -19.43 -11.89 10.72
CA SER A 130 -19.75 -10.44 10.78
C SER A 130 -18.74 -9.57 10.03
N ARG A 131 -17.52 -10.07 9.79
CA ARG A 131 -16.44 -9.35 9.09
C ARG A 131 -16.18 -9.80 7.67
N ALA A 132 -16.79 -10.92 7.24
CA ALA A 132 -16.55 -11.49 5.93
C ALA A 132 -16.90 -10.53 4.76
N TRP A 133 -17.77 -9.56 4.99
CA TRP A 133 -18.16 -8.53 4.02
C TRP A 133 -17.29 -7.26 4.05
N ARG A 134 -16.49 -7.08 5.10
CA ARG A 134 -15.66 -5.87 5.25
C ARG A 134 -14.24 -6.10 4.72
N PRO A 135 -13.54 -5.05 4.26
CA PRO A 135 -12.12 -5.14 3.95
C PRO A 135 -11.32 -5.74 5.10
N SER A 136 -10.39 -6.64 4.78
CA SER A 136 -9.52 -7.27 5.80
C SER A 136 -8.55 -6.25 6.40
N ARG A 137 -7.95 -6.60 7.55
CA ARG A 137 -6.87 -5.78 8.10
C ARG A 137 -5.64 -5.75 7.20
N ALA A 138 -5.39 -6.83 6.43
CA ALA A 138 -4.31 -6.85 5.44
C ALA A 138 -4.58 -5.82 4.33
N TRP A 139 -5.82 -5.71 3.88
CA TRP A 139 -6.25 -4.70 2.91
C TRP A 139 -5.98 -3.27 3.38
N HIS A 140 -6.37 -2.96 4.63
CA HIS A 140 -6.09 -1.66 5.21
C HIS A 140 -4.58 -1.41 5.35
N SER A 141 -3.82 -2.40 5.85
CA SER A 141 -2.36 -2.26 5.98
C SER A 141 -1.65 -2.13 4.63
N TRP A 142 -2.15 -2.77 3.58
CA TRP A 142 -1.69 -2.61 2.21
C TRP A 142 -1.83 -1.16 1.75
N LEU A 143 -3.04 -0.60 1.86
CA LEU A 143 -3.31 0.77 1.45
C LEU A 143 -2.55 1.80 2.30
N GLU A 144 -2.52 1.63 3.63
CA GLU A 144 -1.81 2.56 4.52
C GLU A 144 -0.29 2.50 4.32
N GLY A 145 0.30 1.33 4.12
CA GLY A 145 1.72 1.22 3.79
C GLY A 145 2.06 1.93 2.47
N HIS A 146 1.24 1.77 1.44
CA HIS A 146 1.41 2.51 0.19
C HIS A 146 1.15 4.01 0.34
N ARG A 147 0.19 4.41 1.17
CA ARG A 147 -0.04 5.82 1.52
C ARG A 147 1.19 6.45 2.16
N LEU A 148 1.77 5.79 3.17
CA LEU A 148 2.96 6.29 3.85
C LEU A 148 4.15 6.41 2.89
N ASN A 149 4.38 5.40 2.04
CA ASN A 149 5.42 5.45 1.02
C ASN A 149 5.21 6.59 0.01
N PHE A 150 3.96 6.80 -0.43
CA PHE A 150 3.62 7.92 -1.33
C PHE A 150 3.90 9.29 -0.70
N LEU A 151 3.71 9.39 0.61
CA LEU A 151 3.98 10.62 1.37
C LEU A 151 5.46 10.79 1.75
N GLY A 152 6.33 9.84 1.39
CA GLY A 152 7.76 9.85 1.73
C GLY A 152 8.05 9.52 3.19
N ILE A 153 7.09 8.92 3.90
CA ILE A 153 7.26 8.47 5.29
C ILE A 153 7.92 7.09 5.28
N ALA A 154 9.06 6.98 5.97
CA ALA A 154 9.81 5.72 6.06
C ALA A 154 8.95 4.62 6.70
N THR A 155 8.69 3.56 5.94
CA THR A 155 7.93 2.39 6.38
C THR A 155 8.34 1.19 5.53
N PRO A 156 8.28 -0.06 6.05
CA PRO A 156 8.47 -1.26 5.26
C PRO A 156 7.57 -1.24 4.03
N ARG A 157 8.15 -1.31 2.84
CA ARG A 157 7.40 -1.25 1.59
C ARG A 157 6.50 -2.48 1.46
N PRO A 158 5.18 -2.32 1.32
CA PRO A 158 4.30 -3.43 1.01
C PRO A 158 4.54 -3.93 -0.41
N LEU A 159 4.70 -5.23 -0.58
CA LEU A 159 4.99 -5.87 -1.86
C LEU A 159 3.80 -6.67 -2.40
N ALA A 160 3.04 -7.34 -1.52
CA ALA A 160 1.83 -8.04 -1.90
C ALA A 160 0.80 -8.12 -0.77
N LEU A 161 -0.46 -8.09 -1.18
CA LEU A 161 -1.65 -8.42 -0.41
C LEU A 161 -2.24 -9.71 -0.99
N VAL A 162 -2.53 -10.69 -0.14
CA VAL A 162 -3.26 -11.91 -0.51
C VAL A 162 -4.46 -12.06 0.43
N GLU A 163 -5.64 -12.30 -0.10
CA GLU A 163 -6.84 -12.62 0.66
C GLU A 163 -7.46 -13.94 0.15
N GLN A 164 -7.66 -14.88 1.04
CA GLN A 164 -8.49 -16.05 0.77
C GLN A 164 -9.95 -15.63 0.64
N ARG A 165 -10.67 -16.26 -0.27
CA ARG A 165 -12.07 -15.96 -0.52
C ARG A 165 -12.90 -17.23 -0.67
N ALA A 166 -14.19 -17.12 -0.32
CA ALA A 166 -15.23 -18.09 -0.67
C ALA A 166 -16.36 -17.28 -1.29
N GLY A 167 -16.28 -17.05 -2.63
CA GLY A 167 -17.14 -16.11 -3.33
C GLY A 167 -16.97 -14.67 -2.80
N PRO A 168 -18.04 -14.03 -2.29
CA PRO A 168 -17.97 -12.68 -1.72
C PRO A 168 -17.33 -12.65 -0.33
N LEU A 169 -17.28 -13.78 0.38
CA LEU A 169 -16.79 -13.86 1.75
C LEU A 169 -15.27 -13.83 1.79
N ARG A 170 -14.71 -13.07 2.74
CA ARG A 170 -13.28 -12.92 2.97
C ARG A 170 -12.83 -13.83 4.10
N GLY A 171 -11.75 -14.57 3.86
CA GLY A 171 -11.12 -15.47 4.80
C GLY A 171 -9.81 -14.93 5.39
N LYS A 172 -8.82 -15.81 5.49
CA LYS A 172 -7.46 -15.43 5.90
C LYS A 172 -6.87 -14.39 4.95
N ALA A 173 -6.02 -13.52 5.49
CA ALA A 173 -5.35 -12.50 4.69
C ALA A 173 -3.90 -12.32 5.12
N TRP A 174 -3.03 -12.11 4.14
CA TRP A 174 -1.59 -11.94 4.32
C TRP A 174 -1.14 -10.62 3.70
N LEU A 175 -0.16 -10.02 4.34
CA LEU A 175 0.61 -8.90 3.80
C LEU A 175 2.06 -9.36 3.72
N ILE A 176 2.68 -9.17 2.56
CA ILE A 176 4.11 -9.39 2.33
C ILE A 176 4.75 -8.02 2.19
N SER A 177 5.80 -7.75 2.93
CA SER A 177 6.55 -6.50 2.89
C SER A 177 8.05 -6.75 2.91
N GLU A 178 8.81 -5.75 2.53
CA GLU A 178 10.25 -5.74 2.74
C GLU A 178 10.56 -5.81 4.25
N TYR A 179 11.68 -6.46 4.57
CA TYR A 179 12.22 -6.41 5.92
C TYR A 179 13.07 -5.14 6.09
N CYS A 180 12.85 -4.43 7.18
CA CYS A 180 13.68 -3.31 7.60
C CYS A 180 14.35 -3.69 8.93
N GLU A 181 15.67 -3.51 9.00
CA GLU A 181 16.46 -3.68 10.21
C GLU A 181 16.19 -2.55 11.21
#